data_38213604fdf92135eeaab364a250c810
#
_entry.id   38213604fdf92135eeaab364a250c810
#
_cell.length_a   1.000
_cell.length_b   1.000
_cell.length_c   1.000
_cell.angle_alpha   90.00
_cell.angle_beta   90.00
_cell.angle_gamma   90.00
#
_symmetry.space_group_name_H-M   'P 1'
#
loop_
_entity.id
_entity.type
_entity.pdbx_description
1 polymer ?
#
loop_
_entity_poly.entity_id
_entity_poly.type
_entity_poly.pdbx_seq_one_letter_code
_entity_poly.pdbx_strand_id
1 'polypeptide(L)'
;MFGPLNCNSDRTAAAKALTDTLAWLAAQPEGLAGCDGLCIGSAGISNPDAYNFIQDIIRAGGYTGPLQIVGDQVTALAGALGQPVGTVLIAGTGSICYARTADGREARSGGWGHLIDDEGSAYALGRDILRAVVRAADGRAPATALTELVAQRLGAPGVQPVIRFTYAPTTTKKEIAALAPLLDPALQQGDAAAQAIIAHAADELTQMAAAA
;
A
#
# COMPACT_ATOMS: atom_id res chain seq x y z
N MET A 1 17.54 -8.26 -2.44
CA MET A 1 16.15 -7.71 -2.47
C MET A 1 15.99 -6.96 -3.77
N PHE A 2 14.95 -7.28 -4.55
CA PHE A 2 14.64 -6.64 -5.82
C PHE A 2 13.68 -5.46 -5.58
N GLY A 3 13.50 -4.58 -6.56
CA GLY A 3 12.70 -3.36 -6.42
C GLY A 3 11.18 -3.58 -6.33
N PRO A 4 10.38 -2.49 -6.26
CA PRO A 4 8.93 -2.58 -6.20
C PRO A 4 8.35 -3.10 -7.50
N LEU A 5 7.25 -3.86 -7.40
CA LEU A 5 6.56 -4.48 -8.54
C LEU A 5 5.13 -3.92 -8.69
N ASN A 6 4.98 -2.61 -8.80
CA ASN A 6 3.69 -1.98 -9.10
C ASN A 6 3.76 -1.30 -10.47
N CYS A 7 3.30 -2.01 -11.51
CA CYS A 7 3.33 -1.56 -12.90
C CYS A 7 2.46 -0.32 -13.17
N ASN A 8 1.47 -0.04 -12.31
CA ASN A 8 0.60 1.12 -12.48
C ASN A 8 1.24 2.42 -11.96
N SER A 9 2.23 2.32 -11.05
CA SER A 9 2.93 3.48 -10.51
C SER A 9 4.26 3.77 -11.20
N ASP A 10 5.04 2.74 -11.52
CA ASP A 10 6.34 2.88 -12.21
C ASP A 10 6.67 1.62 -13.02
N ARG A 11 6.36 1.64 -14.31
CA ARG A 11 6.64 0.53 -15.23
C ARG A 11 8.13 0.26 -15.40
N THR A 12 8.97 1.29 -15.38
CA THR A 12 10.41 1.14 -15.56
C THR A 12 11.04 0.43 -14.37
N ALA A 13 10.69 0.86 -13.15
CA ALA A 13 11.16 0.19 -11.94
C ALA A 13 10.63 -1.24 -11.83
N ALA A 14 9.38 -1.49 -12.19
CA ALA A 14 8.80 -2.83 -12.19
C ALA A 14 9.48 -3.76 -13.22
N ALA A 15 9.75 -3.27 -14.44
CA ALA A 15 10.48 -4.02 -15.46
C ALA A 15 11.87 -4.41 -14.96
N LYS A 16 12.59 -3.45 -14.39
CA LYS A 16 13.92 -3.69 -13.83
C LYS A 16 13.88 -4.74 -12.72
N ALA A 17 12.93 -4.64 -11.79
CA ALA A 17 12.79 -5.59 -10.68
C ALA A 17 12.52 -7.01 -11.19
N LEU A 18 11.65 -7.17 -12.19
CA LEU A 18 11.38 -8.47 -12.82
C LEU A 18 12.61 -9.03 -13.53
N THR A 19 13.28 -8.22 -14.34
CA THR A 19 14.47 -8.63 -15.09
C THR A 19 15.60 -9.04 -14.14
N ASP A 20 15.86 -8.25 -13.09
CA ASP A 20 16.88 -8.56 -12.07
C ASP A 20 16.53 -9.87 -11.33
N THR A 21 15.24 -10.10 -11.05
CA THR A 21 14.78 -11.34 -10.39
C THR A 21 15.00 -12.55 -11.30
N LEU A 22 14.67 -12.46 -12.59
CA LEU A 22 14.89 -13.54 -13.56
C LEU A 22 16.38 -13.82 -13.74
N ALA A 23 17.21 -12.79 -13.82
CA ALA A 23 18.65 -12.94 -13.93
C ALA A 23 19.23 -13.64 -12.68
N TRP A 24 18.74 -13.29 -11.50
CA TRP A 24 19.13 -13.95 -10.26
C TRP A 24 18.70 -15.43 -10.24
N LEU A 25 17.46 -15.75 -10.66
CA LEU A 25 16.97 -17.12 -10.76
C LEU A 25 17.79 -17.93 -11.79
N ALA A 26 18.09 -17.34 -12.94
CA ALA A 26 18.89 -17.99 -13.97
C ALA A 26 20.33 -18.33 -13.51
N ALA A 27 20.84 -17.58 -12.55
CA ALA A 27 22.18 -17.80 -11.96
C ALA A 27 22.18 -18.86 -10.83
N GLN A 28 21.01 -19.38 -10.42
CA GLN A 28 20.96 -20.49 -9.45
C GLN A 28 21.35 -21.81 -10.12
N PRO A 29 21.78 -22.83 -9.36
CA PRO A 29 22.24 -24.12 -9.91
C PRO A 29 21.25 -24.79 -10.86
N GLU A 30 19.95 -24.76 -10.54
CA GLU A 30 18.87 -25.34 -11.35
C GLU A 30 18.44 -24.40 -12.49
N GLY A 31 18.76 -23.10 -12.39
CA GLY A 31 18.37 -22.08 -13.33
C GLY A 31 16.85 -21.94 -13.51
N LEU A 32 16.44 -21.25 -14.57
CA LEU A 32 15.02 -21.11 -14.90
C LEU A 32 14.37 -22.43 -15.35
N ALA A 33 15.15 -23.35 -15.91
CA ALA A 33 14.67 -24.64 -16.39
C ALA A 33 14.34 -25.61 -15.24
N GLY A 34 14.97 -25.46 -14.08
CA GLY A 34 14.69 -26.25 -12.88
C GLY A 34 13.57 -25.68 -12.02
N CYS A 35 12.94 -24.60 -12.45
CA CYS A 35 11.83 -23.97 -11.74
C CYS A 35 10.49 -24.61 -12.16
N ASP A 36 9.87 -25.40 -11.29
CA ASP A 36 8.61 -26.12 -11.54
C ASP A 36 7.42 -25.18 -11.78
N GLY A 37 7.44 -23.99 -11.22
CA GLY A 37 6.40 -22.97 -11.38
C GLY A 37 6.84 -21.61 -10.85
N LEU A 38 6.31 -20.55 -11.43
CA LEU A 38 6.53 -19.17 -11.01
C LEU A 38 5.20 -18.51 -10.65
N CYS A 39 5.08 -18.01 -9.43
CA CYS A 39 3.95 -17.23 -8.98
C CYS A 39 4.40 -15.80 -8.67
N ILE A 40 3.70 -14.82 -9.24
CA ILE A 40 3.99 -13.40 -9.05
C ILE A 40 2.77 -12.70 -8.47
N GLY A 41 2.91 -12.16 -7.26
CA GLY A 41 1.94 -11.27 -6.64
C GLY A 41 2.27 -9.81 -6.96
N SER A 42 1.32 -9.09 -7.55
CA SER A 42 1.50 -7.67 -7.86
C SER A 42 0.25 -6.87 -7.61
N ALA A 43 0.42 -5.68 -7.03
CA ALA A 43 -0.68 -4.72 -6.89
C ALA A 43 -1.19 -4.27 -8.27
N GLY A 44 -2.51 -4.10 -8.37
CA GLY A 44 -3.15 -3.48 -9.54
C GLY A 44 -3.23 -4.37 -10.79
N ILE A 45 -3.07 -5.68 -10.67
CA ILE A 45 -3.18 -6.62 -11.81
C ILE A 45 -4.63 -6.82 -12.30
N SER A 46 -5.62 -6.24 -11.65
CA SER A 46 -6.98 -6.15 -12.21
C SER A 46 -7.02 -5.35 -13.53
N ASN A 47 -5.98 -4.55 -13.80
CA ASN A 47 -5.73 -3.94 -15.09
C ASN A 47 -5.07 -4.96 -16.03
N PRO A 48 -5.72 -5.38 -17.14
CA PRO A 48 -5.16 -6.32 -18.10
C PRO A 48 -3.79 -5.91 -18.67
N ASP A 49 -3.55 -4.60 -18.83
CA ASP A 49 -2.27 -4.09 -19.32
C ASP A 49 -1.11 -4.37 -18.35
N ALA A 50 -1.38 -4.35 -17.02
CA ALA A 50 -0.37 -4.68 -16.02
C ALA A 50 -0.08 -6.19 -16.01
N TYR A 51 -1.11 -7.02 -16.15
CA TYR A 51 -0.96 -8.46 -16.27
C TYR A 51 -0.11 -8.84 -17.49
N ASN A 52 -0.49 -8.36 -18.68
CA ASN A 52 0.23 -8.63 -19.93
C ASN A 52 1.68 -8.15 -19.87
N PHE A 53 1.91 -6.95 -19.32
CA PHE A 53 3.25 -6.40 -19.13
C PHE A 53 4.16 -7.31 -18.29
N ILE A 54 3.68 -7.84 -17.18
CA ILE A 54 4.44 -8.77 -16.34
C ILE A 54 4.69 -10.08 -17.12
N GLN A 55 3.66 -10.62 -17.75
CA GLN A 55 3.77 -11.86 -18.52
C GLN A 55 4.81 -11.75 -19.64
N ASP A 56 4.78 -10.65 -20.42
CA ASP A 56 5.69 -10.41 -21.53
C ASP A 56 7.15 -10.36 -21.06
N ILE A 57 7.44 -9.66 -19.95
CA ILE A 57 8.80 -9.60 -19.39
C ILE A 57 9.28 -10.98 -18.93
N ILE A 58 8.42 -11.75 -18.28
CA ILE A 58 8.78 -13.10 -17.79
C ILE A 58 9.07 -14.02 -18.98
N ARG A 59 8.25 -13.97 -20.04
CA ARG A 59 8.43 -14.79 -21.24
C ARG A 59 9.65 -14.35 -22.05
N ALA A 60 9.86 -13.04 -22.21
CA ALA A 60 11.05 -12.49 -22.86
C ALA A 60 12.35 -12.82 -22.10
N GLY A 61 12.26 -12.94 -20.77
CA GLY A 61 13.38 -13.37 -19.91
C GLY A 61 13.70 -14.87 -19.97
N GLY A 62 12.99 -15.65 -20.82
CA GLY A 62 13.30 -17.04 -21.10
C GLY A 62 12.55 -18.07 -20.23
N TYR A 63 11.70 -17.66 -19.31
CA TYR A 63 10.90 -18.60 -18.53
C TYR A 63 9.71 -19.11 -19.34
N THR A 64 9.64 -20.44 -19.58
CA THR A 64 8.60 -21.09 -20.38
C THR A 64 7.66 -21.99 -19.56
N GLY A 65 7.97 -22.21 -18.27
CA GLY A 65 7.19 -23.04 -17.36
C GLY A 65 5.83 -22.47 -16.95
N PRO A 66 5.12 -23.17 -16.05
CA PRO A 66 3.86 -22.70 -15.47
C PRO A 66 4.02 -21.35 -14.80
N LEU A 67 3.15 -20.38 -15.15
CA LEU A 67 3.19 -19.02 -14.62
C LEU A 67 1.82 -18.64 -14.08
N GLN A 68 1.79 -18.20 -12.83
CA GLN A 68 0.63 -17.55 -12.22
C GLN A 68 0.97 -16.09 -11.89
N ILE A 69 0.10 -15.17 -12.31
CA ILE A 69 0.18 -13.76 -11.94
C ILE A 69 -1.11 -13.45 -11.18
N VAL A 70 -0.95 -13.07 -9.92
CA VAL A 70 -2.07 -12.87 -8.97
C VAL A 70 -1.94 -11.53 -8.28
N GLY A 71 -3.00 -11.06 -7.62
CA GLY A 71 -2.91 -9.90 -6.75
C GLY A 71 -1.94 -10.14 -5.59
N ASP A 72 -1.28 -9.10 -5.14
CA ASP A 72 -0.35 -9.16 -4.00
C ASP A 72 -1.03 -9.68 -2.71
N GLN A 73 -2.32 -9.42 -2.53
CA GLN A 73 -3.11 -9.95 -1.43
C GLN A 73 -3.17 -11.49 -1.41
N VAL A 74 -3.16 -12.16 -2.59
CA VAL A 74 -3.19 -13.62 -2.69
C VAL A 74 -1.87 -14.22 -2.20
N THR A 75 -0.76 -13.64 -2.63
CA THR A 75 0.57 -14.06 -2.16
C THR A 75 0.80 -13.70 -0.70
N ALA A 76 0.26 -12.55 -0.23
CA ALA A 76 0.31 -12.17 1.18
C ALA A 76 -0.47 -13.17 2.06
N LEU A 77 -1.67 -13.58 1.63
CA LEU A 77 -2.44 -14.60 2.35
C LEU A 77 -1.66 -15.91 2.47
N ALA A 78 -1.15 -16.42 1.34
CA ALA A 78 -0.40 -17.67 1.32
C ALA A 78 0.88 -17.58 2.15
N GLY A 79 1.60 -16.46 2.09
CA GLY A 79 2.82 -16.22 2.86
C GLY A 79 2.59 -16.09 4.37
N ALA A 80 1.49 -15.46 4.78
CA ALA A 80 1.16 -15.26 6.19
C ALA A 80 0.65 -16.56 6.87
N LEU A 81 -0.14 -17.36 6.16
CA LEU A 81 -0.81 -18.51 6.73
C LEU A 81 -0.20 -19.87 6.30
N GLY A 82 0.80 -19.85 5.40
CA GLY A 82 1.39 -21.08 4.83
C GLY A 82 0.42 -21.88 3.94
N GLN A 83 -0.75 -21.32 3.65
CA GLN A 83 -1.80 -21.93 2.82
C GLN A 83 -2.66 -20.84 2.16
N PRO A 84 -3.28 -21.13 1.00
CA PRO A 84 -4.08 -20.13 0.28
C PRO A 84 -5.54 -20.06 0.77
N VAL A 85 -5.80 -20.31 2.06
CA VAL A 85 -7.14 -20.30 2.67
C VAL A 85 -7.11 -19.51 3.97
N GLY A 86 -8.06 -18.62 4.16
CA GLY A 86 -8.18 -17.73 5.32
C GLY A 86 -8.46 -16.30 4.92
N THR A 87 -8.22 -15.37 5.83
CA THR A 87 -8.41 -13.93 5.61
C THR A 87 -7.11 -13.18 5.92
N VAL A 88 -6.77 -12.22 5.08
CA VAL A 88 -5.67 -11.28 5.28
C VAL A 88 -6.20 -9.85 5.19
N LEU A 89 -5.89 -9.03 6.20
CA LEU A 89 -6.09 -7.58 6.18
C LEU A 89 -4.71 -6.93 6.03
N ILE A 90 -4.55 -6.17 4.97
CA ILE A 90 -3.33 -5.42 4.67
C ILE A 90 -3.63 -3.94 4.91
N ALA A 91 -2.93 -3.32 5.84
CA ALA A 91 -2.96 -1.89 6.12
C ALA A 91 -1.54 -1.33 6.02
N GLY A 92 -1.14 -1.01 4.80
CA GLY A 92 0.15 -0.41 4.45
C GLY A 92 -0.02 1.00 3.92
N THR A 93 0.63 1.35 2.81
CA THR A 93 0.39 2.62 2.10
C THR A 93 -1.05 2.74 1.60
N GLY A 94 -1.69 1.64 1.21
CA GLY A 94 -3.13 1.48 0.97
C GLY A 94 -3.68 0.41 1.90
N SER A 95 -4.98 0.08 1.79
CA SER A 95 -5.62 -0.95 2.60
C SER A 95 -6.50 -1.86 1.76
N ILE A 96 -6.54 -3.14 2.12
CA ILE A 96 -7.38 -4.16 1.48
C ILE A 96 -7.59 -5.32 2.43
N CYS A 97 -8.79 -5.86 2.46
CA CYS A 97 -9.06 -7.18 3.04
C CYS A 97 -9.37 -8.19 1.94
N TYR A 98 -8.78 -9.37 2.04
CA TYR A 98 -9.00 -10.46 1.10
C TYR A 98 -9.19 -11.75 1.87
N ALA A 99 -10.22 -12.50 1.50
CA ALA A 99 -10.54 -13.79 2.07
C ALA A 99 -10.67 -14.85 0.98
N ARG A 100 -10.28 -16.09 1.31
CA ARG A 100 -10.47 -17.26 0.47
C ARG A 100 -10.87 -18.47 1.31
N THR A 101 -11.95 -19.13 0.94
CA THR A 101 -12.46 -20.32 1.60
C THR A 101 -11.83 -21.60 1.02
N ALA A 102 -11.95 -22.72 1.73
CA ALA A 102 -11.41 -24.02 1.31
C ALA A 102 -12.06 -24.56 0.01
N ASP A 103 -13.30 -24.15 -0.28
CA ASP A 103 -13.99 -24.48 -1.53
C ASP A 103 -13.65 -23.52 -2.68
N GLY A 104 -12.69 -22.61 -2.45
CA GLY A 104 -12.13 -21.71 -3.48
C GLY A 104 -12.92 -20.43 -3.73
N ARG A 105 -13.98 -20.13 -2.95
CA ARG A 105 -14.66 -18.82 -3.03
C ARG A 105 -13.75 -17.74 -2.49
N GLU A 106 -13.76 -16.61 -3.16
CA GLU A 106 -12.96 -15.45 -2.82
C GLU A 106 -13.85 -14.26 -2.51
N ALA A 107 -13.43 -13.46 -1.54
CA ALA A 107 -14.04 -12.18 -1.22
C ALA A 107 -12.95 -11.11 -1.09
N ARG A 108 -13.31 -9.89 -1.45
CA ARG A 108 -12.44 -8.72 -1.33
C ARG A 108 -13.26 -7.54 -0.84
N SER A 109 -12.71 -6.82 0.11
CA SER A 109 -13.24 -5.54 0.58
C SER A 109 -12.10 -4.53 0.60
N GLY A 110 -12.35 -3.32 0.12
CA GLY A 110 -11.35 -2.26 0.02
C GLY A 110 -10.35 -2.45 -1.12
N GLY A 111 -9.28 -1.63 -1.08
CA GLY A 111 -8.20 -1.65 -2.08
C GLY A 111 -8.58 -1.05 -3.43
N TRP A 112 -9.51 -0.10 -3.46
CA TRP A 112 -9.94 0.59 -4.68
C TRP A 112 -9.10 1.80 -5.02
N GLY A 113 -8.09 2.08 -4.20
CA GLY A 113 -7.14 3.17 -4.40
C GLY A 113 -7.47 4.43 -3.62
N HIS A 114 -6.43 5.18 -3.32
CA HIS A 114 -6.43 6.29 -2.36
C HIS A 114 -7.31 7.49 -2.70
N LEU A 115 -7.80 7.61 -3.94
CA LEU A 115 -8.68 8.71 -4.34
C LEU A 115 -10.13 8.48 -3.91
N ILE A 116 -10.55 7.21 -3.80
CA ILE A 116 -11.95 6.83 -3.53
C ILE A 116 -12.08 5.85 -2.37
N ASP A 117 -10.95 5.35 -1.84
CA ASP A 117 -10.89 4.31 -0.82
C ASP A 117 -9.53 4.33 -0.09
N ASP A 118 -8.99 3.18 0.29
CA ASP A 118 -7.78 2.98 1.09
C ASP A 118 -7.94 3.51 2.53
N GLU A 119 -9.17 3.57 3.07
CA GLU A 119 -9.42 4.03 4.45
C GLU A 119 -8.73 3.11 5.47
N GLY A 120 -8.26 3.66 6.58
CA GLY A 120 -7.46 2.95 7.57
C GLY A 120 -6.00 2.69 7.16
N SER A 121 -5.59 3.07 5.95
CA SER A 121 -4.20 2.97 5.49
C SER A 121 -3.32 4.11 5.99
N ALA A 122 -1.99 3.97 5.88
CA ALA A 122 -1.07 5.04 6.20
C ALA A 122 -1.29 6.31 5.35
N TYR A 123 -1.76 6.17 4.09
CA TYR A 123 -2.16 7.31 3.29
C TYR A 123 -3.36 8.04 3.89
N ALA A 124 -4.42 7.30 4.27
CA ALA A 124 -5.59 7.89 4.91
C ALA A 124 -5.23 8.59 6.23
N LEU A 125 -4.41 7.94 7.06
CA LEU A 125 -3.88 8.55 8.29
C LEU A 125 -3.11 9.85 8.00
N GLY A 126 -2.21 9.85 7.03
CA GLY A 126 -1.44 11.04 6.64
C GLY A 126 -2.32 12.17 6.09
N ARG A 127 -3.31 11.83 5.27
CA ARG A 127 -4.33 12.77 4.76
C ARG A 127 -5.10 13.39 5.92
N ASP A 128 -5.55 12.59 6.88
CA ASP A 128 -6.37 13.05 8.00
C ASP A 128 -5.55 13.86 9.02
N ILE A 129 -4.25 13.59 9.19
CA ILE A 129 -3.31 14.48 9.89
C ILE A 129 -3.30 15.87 9.24
N LEU A 130 -3.11 15.96 7.92
CA LEU A 130 -3.10 17.24 7.22
C LEU A 130 -4.44 17.97 7.32
N ARG A 131 -5.56 17.23 7.26
CA ARG A 131 -6.91 17.78 7.49
C ARG A 131 -7.09 18.32 8.90
N ALA A 132 -6.60 17.61 9.92
CA ALA A 132 -6.66 18.07 11.30
C ALA A 132 -5.91 19.38 11.48
N VAL A 133 -4.70 19.50 10.92
CA VAL A 133 -3.87 20.71 10.98
C VAL A 133 -4.57 21.92 10.35
N VAL A 134 -5.11 21.77 9.12
CA VAL A 134 -5.77 22.90 8.46
C VAL A 134 -7.08 23.30 9.15
N ARG A 135 -7.84 22.35 9.69
CA ARG A 135 -9.08 22.61 10.44
C ARG A 135 -8.81 23.31 11.78
N ALA A 136 -7.72 22.96 12.46
CA ALA A 136 -7.30 23.66 13.66
C ALA A 136 -6.85 25.11 13.36
N ALA A 137 -6.11 25.29 12.26
CA ALA A 137 -5.59 26.59 11.86
C ALA A 137 -6.70 27.59 11.47
N ASP A 138 -7.80 27.15 10.91
CA ASP A 138 -8.93 28.02 10.54
C ASP A 138 -10.09 28.03 11.58
N GLY A 139 -9.86 27.42 12.76
CA GLY A 139 -10.80 27.45 13.88
C GLY A 139 -12.01 26.51 13.74
N ARG A 140 -12.03 25.61 12.74
CA ARG A 140 -13.09 24.59 12.58
C ARG A 140 -12.93 23.38 13.50
N ALA A 141 -11.77 23.26 14.16
CA ALA A 141 -11.48 22.23 15.15
C ALA A 141 -10.61 22.80 16.27
N PRO A 142 -10.55 22.16 17.47
CA PRO A 142 -9.62 22.53 18.51
C PRO A 142 -8.17 22.47 18.06
N ALA A 143 -7.29 23.16 18.78
CA ALA A 143 -5.84 23.04 18.58
C ALA A 143 -5.39 21.60 18.77
N THR A 144 -4.37 21.19 18.00
CA THR A 144 -3.82 19.83 18.01
C THR A 144 -2.29 19.86 18.00
N ALA A 145 -1.68 18.91 18.70
CA ALA A 145 -0.23 18.69 18.69
C ALA A 145 0.31 18.36 17.29
N LEU A 146 -0.54 17.82 16.42
CA LEU A 146 -0.20 17.51 15.02
C LEU A 146 0.26 18.77 14.25
N THR A 147 -0.20 19.99 14.64
CA THR A 147 0.22 21.24 13.98
C THR A 147 1.73 21.45 14.09
N GLU A 148 2.28 21.30 15.30
CA GLU A 148 3.72 21.46 15.51
C GLU A 148 4.53 20.30 14.90
N LEU A 149 4.05 19.07 15.04
CA LEU A 149 4.71 17.89 14.48
C LEU A 149 4.80 17.93 12.95
N VAL A 150 3.73 18.39 12.27
CA VAL A 150 3.73 18.59 10.82
C VAL A 150 4.65 19.78 10.44
N ALA A 151 4.64 20.87 11.21
CA ALA A 151 5.54 22.00 10.97
C ALA A 151 7.01 21.58 11.03
N GLN A 152 7.39 20.79 12.02
CA GLN A 152 8.75 20.22 12.15
C GLN A 152 9.07 19.30 10.96
N ARG A 153 8.16 18.43 10.58
CA ARG A 153 8.34 17.48 9.46
C ARG A 153 8.50 18.17 8.11
N LEU A 154 7.79 19.30 7.88
CA LEU A 154 7.83 20.08 6.66
C LEU A 154 8.87 21.23 6.69
N GLY A 155 9.51 21.46 7.84
CA GLY A 155 10.55 22.48 8.01
C GLY A 155 10.04 23.91 8.08
N ALA A 156 8.72 24.12 8.23
CA ALA A 156 8.15 25.47 8.36
C ALA A 156 6.76 25.45 9.01
N PRO A 157 6.43 26.47 9.83
CA PRO A 157 5.13 26.59 10.49
C PRO A 157 4.02 27.06 9.56
N GLY A 158 2.78 26.82 9.96
CA GLY A 158 1.57 27.33 9.32
C GLY A 158 1.01 26.46 8.19
N VAL A 159 -0.09 26.92 7.58
CA VAL A 159 -0.85 26.16 6.56
C VAL A 159 -0.18 26.19 5.19
N GLN A 160 0.57 27.25 4.85
CA GLN A 160 1.19 27.37 3.52
C GLN A 160 2.19 26.26 3.19
N PRO A 161 3.04 25.77 4.13
CA PRO A 161 3.87 24.58 3.91
C PRO A 161 3.04 23.31 3.66
N VAL A 162 1.91 23.16 4.36
CA VAL A 162 0.98 22.03 4.16
C VAL A 162 0.42 22.03 2.72
N ILE A 163 -0.05 23.19 2.25
CA ILE A 163 -0.55 23.35 0.87
C ILE A 163 0.54 23.03 -0.14
N ARG A 164 1.73 23.65 0.01
CA ARG A 164 2.85 23.39 -0.91
C ARG A 164 3.25 21.92 -0.95
N PHE A 165 3.33 21.28 0.20
CA PHE A 165 3.63 19.86 0.28
C PHE A 165 2.56 19.03 -0.42
N THR A 166 1.27 19.21 -0.09
CA THR A 166 0.18 18.39 -0.61
C THR A 166 0.03 18.49 -2.14
N TYR A 167 0.25 19.66 -2.71
CA TYR A 167 0.06 19.91 -4.15
C TYR A 167 1.37 19.94 -4.95
N ALA A 168 2.50 19.63 -4.35
CA ALA A 168 3.76 19.51 -5.08
C ALA A 168 3.72 18.33 -6.06
N PRO A 169 4.18 18.47 -7.31
CA PRO A 169 4.23 17.37 -8.27
C PRO A 169 5.04 16.15 -7.80
N THR A 170 5.92 16.35 -6.83
CA THR A 170 6.75 15.30 -6.21
C THR A 170 6.06 14.60 -5.05
N THR A 171 4.92 15.11 -4.56
CA THR A 171 4.18 14.49 -3.47
C THR A 171 3.22 13.45 -4.03
N THR A 172 3.55 12.21 -3.81
CA THR A 172 2.73 11.06 -4.15
C THR A 172 2.00 10.54 -2.91
N LYS A 173 1.20 9.50 -3.08
CA LYS A 173 0.57 8.84 -1.94
C LYS A 173 1.59 8.33 -0.90
N LYS A 174 2.82 8.01 -1.31
CA LYS A 174 3.87 7.54 -0.42
C LYS A 174 4.36 8.64 0.54
N GLU A 175 4.54 9.85 0.04
CA GLU A 175 4.97 11.00 0.86
C GLU A 175 3.89 11.39 1.87
N ILE A 176 2.61 11.31 1.49
CA ILE A 176 1.48 11.55 2.42
C ILE A 176 1.42 10.43 3.47
N ALA A 177 1.52 9.17 3.07
CA ALA A 177 1.56 8.02 3.98
C ALA A 177 2.72 8.10 4.99
N ALA A 178 3.85 8.70 4.60
CA ALA A 178 5.01 8.90 5.47
C ALA A 178 4.77 9.89 6.63
N LEU A 179 3.61 10.53 6.69
CA LEU A 179 3.18 11.36 7.83
C LEU A 179 2.51 10.54 8.95
N ALA A 180 2.01 9.34 8.65
CA ALA A 180 1.27 8.52 9.62
C ALA A 180 2.01 8.32 10.96
N PRO A 181 3.35 8.12 11.02
CA PRO A 181 4.07 8.00 12.28
C PRO A 181 4.01 9.24 13.20
N LEU A 182 3.56 10.40 12.70
CA LEU A 182 3.36 11.59 13.54
C LEU A 182 2.20 11.41 14.53
N LEU A 183 1.33 10.40 14.34
CA LEU A 183 0.29 10.07 15.30
C LEU A 183 0.88 9.57 16.62
N ASP A 184 1.97 8.81 16.61
CA ASP A 184 2.54 8.24 17.82
C ASP A 184 2.89 9.31 18.88
N PRO A 185 3.72 10.34 18.57
CA PRO A 185 4.01 11.39 19.54
C PRO A 185 2.79 12.26 19.89
N ALA A 186 1.80 12.42 19.00
CA ALA A 186 0.58 13.13 19.31
C ALA A 186 -0.31 12.33 20.30
N LEU A 187 -0.43 11.02 20.12
CA LEU A 187 -1.14 10.13 21.04
C LEU A 187 -0.50 10.11 22.42
N GLN A 188 0.83 10.10 22.50
CA GLN A 188 1.55 10.18 23.78
C GLN A 188 1.27 11.48 24.54
N GLN A 189 0.93 12.55 23.84
CA GLN A 189 0.50 13.84 24.42
C GLN A 189 -1.00 13.88 24.75
N GLY A 190 -1.74 12.80 24.51
CA GLY A 190 -3.19 12.76 24.73
C GLY A 190 -4.00 13.58 23.72
N ASP A 191 -3.45 13.83 22.52
CA ASP A 191 -4.09 14.67 21.49
C ASP A 191 -5.40 14.06 20.99
N ALA A 192 -6.50 14.79 21.15
CA ALA A 192 -7.83 14.31 20.82
C ALA A 192 -8.04 14.10 19.29
N ALA A 193 -7.38 14.91 18.45
CA ALA A 193 -7.47 14.73 17.01
C ALA A 193 -6.75 13.44 16.55
N ALA A 194 -5.57 13.16 17.13
CA ALA A 194 -4.85 11.92 16.86
C ALA A 194 -5.65 10.69 17.32
N GLN A 195 -6.29 10.74 18.50
CA GLN A 195 -7.15 9.68 18.99
C GLN A 195 -8.35 9.43 18.06
N ALA A 196 -9.00 10.49 17.59
CA ALA A 196 -10.12 10.40 16.66
C ALA A 196 -9.70 9.81 15.30
N ILE A 197 -8.53 10.16 14.78
CA ILE A 197 -7.98 9.63 13.53
C ILE A 197 -7.75 8.11 13.66
N ILE A 198 -7.13 7.66 14.74
CA ILE A 198 -6.88 6.23 14.97
C ILE A 198 -8.18 5.46 15.18
N ALA A 199 -9.13 6.01 15.95
CA ALA A 199 -10.43 5.37 16.15
C ALA A 199 -11.17 5.19 14.81
N HIS A 200 -11.22 6.24 13.98
CA HIS A 200 -11.83 6.17 12.64
C HIS A 200 -11.14 5.12 11.77
N ALA A 201 -9.81 5.11 11.73
CA ALA A 201 -9.07 4.12 10.95
C ALA A 201 -9.36 2.67 11.41
N ALA A 202 -9.46 2.44 12.72
CA ALA A 202 -9.80 1.13 13.27
C ALA A 202 -11.21 0.69 12.90
N ASP A 203 -12.18 1.61 12.92
CA ASP A 203 -13.56 1.36 12.52
C ASP A 203 -13.64 0.98 11.03
N GLU A 204 -12.96 1.70 10.15
CA GLU A 204 -12.91 1.43 8.72
C GLU A 204 -12.28 0.06 8.42
N LEU A 205 -11.15 -0.27 9.04
CA LEU A 205 -10.52 -1.58 8.90
C LEU A 205 -11.41 -2.71 9.45
N THR A 206 -12.16 -2.45 10.52
CA THR A 206 -13.12 -3.42 11.07
C THR A 206 -14.27 -3.68 10.11
N GLN A 207 -14.85 -2.63 9.53
CA GLN A 207 -15.91 -2.75 8.51
C GLN A 207 -15.40 -3.51 7.27
N MET A 208 -14.18 -3.19 6.82
CA MET A 208 -13.54 -3.86 5.70
C MET A 208 -13.35 -5.37 5.99
N ALA A 209 -12.89 -5.73 7.18
CA ALA A 209 -12.71 -7.12 7.58
C ALA A 209 -14.04 -7.87 7.73
N ALA A 210 -15.09 -7.20 8.18
CA ALA A 210 -16.42 -7.79 8.31
C ALA A 210 -17.12 -8.03 6.98
N ALA A 211 -16.76 -7.26 5.94
CA ALA A 211 -17.35 -7.36 4.60
C ALA A 211 -16.65 -8.39 3.68
N ALA A 212 -15.46 -8.84 4.05
CA ALA A 212 -14.70 -9.85 3.31
C ALA A 212 -14.97 -11.26 3.86
#